data_4a64a7c40ca1d0ba9f2654679fb5689c
#
_entry.id   4a64a7c40ca1d0ba9f2654679fb5689c
#
_cell.length_a   1.000
_cell.length_b   1.000
_cell.length_c   1.000
_cell.angle_alpha   90.00
_cell.angle_beta   90.00
_cell.angle_gamma   90.00
#
_symmetry.space_group_name_H-M   'P 1'
#
loop_
_entity.id
_entity.type
_entity.pdbx_description
1 polymer ?
#
loop_
_entity_poly.entity_id
_entity_poly.type
_entity_poly.pdbx_seq_one_letter_code
_entity_poly.pdbx_strand_id
1 'polypeptide(L)'
;MKMGIIGYGDMAHWHKDTVNQIDDLDIVGVWDIKESARQNAKNEGLFVYESLDAMLSDNEITFILIATDNDVHAPIAIKAMKHGKHVVCEKPITLSTILLDEMIDVSEKTSTLLSVHQNRRWDNDFLTAKRIIEQNELGVIFKLESRVHGSRGISNTWRRKKEKGGGVIYDWGVHLFDQLLQIKKGIGIKSVYAVSHNVTTSSVEDSFTAIIIFDDGMQATIDVETSDFIGSSRWRIFGNMLPETTISIHLMSSFLNTILFLKETASKLKTESSR
;
A
#
# COMPACT_ATOMS: atom_id res chain seq x y z
N MET A 1 11.01 -19.55 3.28
CA MET A 1 11.44 -18.54 2.27
C MET A 1 12.37 -17.55 2.93
N LYS A 2 13.34 -16.99 2.19
CA LYS A 2 14.39 -16.11 2.72
C LYS A 2 14.20 -14.69 2.21
N MET A 3 14.01 -13.72 3.13
CA MET A 3 13.72 -12.32 2.82
C MET A 3 14.89 -11.41 3.23
N GLY A 4 15.22 -10.46 2.34
CA GLY A 4 16.06 -9.31 2.68
C GLY A 4 15.22 -8.05 2.81
N ILE A 5 15.55 -7.14 3.73
CA ILE A 5 14.85 -5.86 3.91
C ILE A 5 15.76 -4.72 3.51
N ILE A 6 15.30 -3.88 2.59
CA ILE A 6 15.96 -2.64 2.18
C ILE A 6 15.18 -1.44 2.75
N GLY A 7 15.89 -0.63 3.56
CA GLY A 7 15.29 0.42 4.39
C GLY A 7 14.87 -0.14 5.76
N TYR A 8 15.43 0.40 6.85
CA TYR A 8 15.16 -0.06 8.20
C TYR A 8 14.64 1.06 9.08
N GLY A 9 13.49 1.62 8.65
CA GLY A 9 12.67 2.59 9.38
C GLY A 9 11.44 1.95 10.02
N ASP A 10 10.45 2.78 10.43
CA ASP A 10 9.24 2.35 11.16
C ASP A 10 8.49 1.21 10.45
N MET A 11 8.33 1.28 9.12
CA MET A 11 7.63 0.24 8.36
C MET A 11 8.40 -1.08 8.36
N ALA A 12 9.74 -1.03 8.29
CA ALA A 12 10.55 -2.23 8.32
C ALA A 12 10.47 -2.95 9.68
N HIS A 13 10.43 -2.20 10.79
CA HIS A 13 10.19 -2.77 12.12
C HIS A 13 8.84 -3.50 12.18
N TRP A 14 7.82 -2.88 11.63
CA TRP A 14 6.48 -3.46 11.57
C TRP A 14 6.44 -4.76 10.73
N HIS A 15 7.13 -4.76 9.58
CA HIS A 15 7.29 -5.96 8.77
C HIS A 15 8.06 -7.07 9.50
N LYS A 16 9.14 -6.72 10.20
CA LYS A 16 9.91 -7.68 11.01
C LYS A 16 9.03 -8.37 12.04
N ASP A 17 8.26 -7.59 12.81
CA ASP A 17 7.36 -8.13 13.84
C ASP A 17 6.26 -9.01 13.23
N THR A 18 5.83 -8.69 12.02
CA THR A 18 4.84 -9.46 11.28
C THR A 18 5.42 -10.77 10.74
N VAL A 19 6.63 -10.75 10.19
CA VAL A 19 7.33 -11.94 9.66
C VAL A 19 7.55 -12.99 10.73
N ASN A 20 7.84 -12.58 11.96
CA ASN A 20 8.00 -13.48 13.12
C ASN A 20 6.73 -14.30 13.43
N GLN A 21 5.58 -13.97 12.82
CA GLN A 21 4.30 -14.68 12.98
C GLN A 21 3.95 -15.54 11.77
N ILE A 22 4.86 -15.66 10.80
CA ILE A 22 4.65 -16.42 9.56
C ILE A 22 5.64 -17.58 9.53
N ASP A 23 5.11 -18.79 9.61
CA ASP A 23 5.93 -19.99 9.43
C ASP A 23 6.57 -20.02 8.05
N ASP A 24 7.77 -20.57 7.95
CA ASP A 24 8.54 -20.71 6.70
C ASP A 24 9.01 -19.39 6.05
N LEU A 25 9.00 -18.26 6.78
CA LEU A 25 9.50 -16.97 6.30
C LEU A 25 10.57 -16.43 7.27
N ASP A 26 11.80 -16.31 6.81
CA ASP A 26 12.94 -15.84 7.61
C ASP A 26 13.51 -14.55 7.05
N ILE A 27 13.90 -13.63 7.92
CA ILE A 27 14.70 -12.46 7.53
C ILE A 27 16.18 -12.86 7.55
N VAL A 28 16.81 -12.85 6.37
CA VAL A 28 18.25 -13.15 6.24
C VAL A 28 19.10 -11.98 6.71
N GLY A 29 18.67 -10.75 6.39
CA GLY A 29 19.35 -9.54 6.82
C GLY A 29 18.74 -8.28 6.26
N VAL A 30 19.34 -7.16 6.61
CA VAL A 30 18.87 -5.83 6.27
C VAL A 30 19.99 -4.98 5.66
N TRP A 31 19.59 -3.99 4.88
CA TRP A 31 20.46 -2.91 4.45
C TRP A 31 19.71 -1.58 4.48
N ASP A 32 20.38 -0.52 4.94
CA ASP A 32 19.89 0.85 4.91
C ASP A 32 21.05 1.80 4.55
N ILE A 33 20.75 2.91 3.90
CA ILE A 33 21.76 3.93 3.58
C ILE A 33 22.24 4.66 4.84
N LYS A 34 21.37 4.78 5.87
CA LYS A 34 21.66 5.46 7.13
C LYS A 34 22.41 4.53 8.08
N GLU A 35 23.58 4.98 8.57
CA GLU A 35 24.33 4.22 9.58
C GLU A 35 23.53 3.97 10.87
N SER A 36 22.75 4.97 11.31
CA SER A 36 21.91 4.83 12.52
C SER A 36 20.87 3.71 12.38
N ALA A 37 20.25 3.56 11.20
CA ALA A 37 19.30 2.49 10.94
C ALA A 37 20.00 1.12 10.92
N ARG A 38 21.19 1.03 10.30
CA ARG A 38 22.01 -0.18 10.34
C ARG A 38 22.42 -0.58 11.75
N GLN A 39 22.79 0.42 12.58
CA GLN A 39 23.13 0.15 13.99
C GLN A 39 21.92 -0.33 14.79
N ASN A 40 20.74 0.24 14.59
CA ASN A 40 19.50 -0.24 15.20
C ASN A 40 19.22 -1.70 14.84
N ALA A 41 19.34 -2.07 13.56
CA ALA A 41 19.16 -3.45 13.11
C ALA A 41 20.16 -4.41 13.79
N LYS A 42 21.42 -4.02 13.91
CA LYS A 42 22.44 -4.81 14.65
C LYS A 42 22.08 -5.00 16.12
N ASN A 43 21.60 -3.94 16.79
CA ASN A 43 21.19 -3.98 18.20
C ASN A 43 19.97 -4.92 18.42
N GLU A 44 19.15 -5.10 17.37
CA GLU A 44 18.03 -6.03 17.37
C GLU A 44 18.41 -7.46 16.93
N GLY A 45 19.70 -7.72 16.74
CA GLY A 45 20.22 -9.06 16.41
C GLY A 45 20.10 -9.44 14.93
N LEU A 46 19.79 -8.49 14.04
CA LEU A 46 19.71 -8.76 12.60
C LEU A 46 21.09 -8.68 11.94
N PHE A 47 21.31 -9.54 10.94
CA PHE A 47 22.47 -9.40 10.07
C PHE A 47 22.33 -8.14 9.21
N VAL A 48 23.40 -7.36 9.10
CA VAL A 48 23.43 -6.11 8.34
C VAL A 48 24.47 -6.19 7.24
N TYR A 49 24.02 -6.07 6.00
CA TYR A 49 24.88 -6.04 4.81
C TYR A 49 25.69 -4.75 4.73
N GLU A 50 26.93 -4.87 4.27
CA GLU A 50 27.83 -3.73 4.08
C GLU A 50 27.40 -2.81 2.94
N SER A 51 26.76 -3.38 1.91
CA SER A 51 26.25 -2.66 0.76
C SER A 51 24.99 -3.28 0.20
N LEU A 52 24.23 -2.49 -0.58
CA LEU A 52 23.09 -3.00 -1.34
C LEU A 52 23.51 -4.09 -2.32
N ASP A 53 24.66 -3.95 -2.99
CA ASP A 53 25.15 -4.94 -3.93
C ASP A 53 25.53 -6.25 -3.26
N ALA A 54 26.13 -6.21 -2.07
CA ALA A 54 26.42 -7.41 -1.29
C ALA A 54 25.13 -8.16 -0.94
N MET A 55 24.09 -7.43 -0.52
CA MET A 55 22.78 -8.02 -0.22
C MET A 55 22.12 -8.64 -1.44
N LEU A 56 22.10 -7.95 -2.57
CA LEU A 56 21.47 -8.44 -3.79
C LEU A 56 22.22 -9.63 -4.43
N SER A 57 23.53 -9.75 -4.16
CA SER A 57 24.35 -10.86 -4.61
C SER A 57 24.27 -12.12 -3.72
N ASP A 58 23.62 -12.03 -2.56
CA ASP A 58 23.43 -13.17 -1.67
C ASP A 58 22.39 -14.13 -2.23
N ASN A 59 22.83 -15.36 -2.57
CA ASN A 59 21.98 -16.40 -3.14
C ASN A 59 20.97 -17.00 -2.14
N GLU A 60 21.13 -16.80 -0.84
CA GLU A 60 20.14 -17.23 0.14
C GLU A 60 18.86 -16.38 0.08
N ILE A 61 18.96 -15.11 -0.31
CA ILE A 61 17.81 -14.23 -0.42
C ILE A 61 17.00 -14.59 -1.64
N THR A 62 15.73 -14.98 -1.46
CA THR A 62 14.78 -15.26 -2.52
C THR A 62 13.98 -14.04 -2.94
N PHE A 63 13.64 -13.15 -1.97
CA PHE A 63 12.94 -11.90 -2.28
C PHE A 63 13.37 -10.76 -1.38
N ILE A 64 13.14 -9.56 -1.88
CA ILE A 64 13.46 -8.30 -1.21
C ILE A 64 12.17 -7.58 -0.83
N LEU A 65 12.08 -7.15 0.42
CA LEU A 65 11.12 -6.16 0.87
C LEU A 65 11.76 -4.77 0.80
N ILE A 66 11.13 -3.84 0.09
CA ILE A 66 11.57 -2.44 -0.01
C ILE A 66 10.68 -1.58 0.87
N ALA A 67 11.26 -0.97 1.90
CA ALA A 67 10.59 -0.11 2.88
C ALA A 67 11.36 1.20 3.09
N THR A 68 11.75 1.82 1.97
CA THR A 68 12.50 3.08 1.89
C THR A 68 11.58 4.28 1.69
N ASP A 69 12.15 5.46 1.40
CA ASP A 69 11.40 6.61 0.90
C ASP A 69 10.87 6.32 -0.51
N ASN A 70 9.69 6.87 -0.86
CA ASN A 70 8.95 6.53 -2.08
C ASN A 70 9.72 6.82 -3.39
N ASP A 71 10.55 7.86 -3.40
CA ASP A 71 11.30 8.32 -4.58
C ASP A 71 12.38 7.32 -5.04
N VAL A 72 12.80 6.40 -4.18
CA VAL A 72 13.83 5.41 -4.49
C VAL A 72 13.29 3.98 -4.66
N HIS A 73 11.99 3.76 -4.54
CA HIS A 73 11.37 2.45 -4.71
C HIS A 73 11.68 1.83 -6.09
N ALA A 74 11.42 2.56 -7.18
CA ALA A 74 11.60 2.06 -8.53
C ALA A 74 13.05 1.66 -8.85
N PRO A 75 14.06 2.52 -8.66
CA PRO A 75 15.43 2.13 -8.97
C PRO A 75 15.94 0.95 -8.13
N ILE A 76 15.52 0.84 -6.87
CA ILE A 76 15.90 -0.29 -6.01
C ILE A 76 15.21 -1.57 -6.48
N ALA A 77 13.90 -1.53 -6.77
CA ALA A 77 13.15 -2.69 -7.25
C ALA A 77 13.70 -3.21 -8.58
N ILE A 78 13.95 -2.32 -9.55
CA ILE A 78 14.55 -2.66 -10.83
C ILE A 78 15.92 -3.32 -10.64
N LYS A 79 16.75 -2.78 -9.75
CA LYS A 79 18.06 -3.36 -9.44
C LYS A 79 17.91 -4.74 -8.81
N ALA A 80 17.03 -4.93 -7.85
CA ALA A 80 16.79 -6.22 -7.20
C ALA A 80 16.31 -7.28 -8.19
N MET A 81 15.34 -6.95 -9.04
CA MET A 81 14.83 -7.87 -10.07
C MET A 81 15.90 -8.26 -11.10
N LYS A 82 16.78 -7.35 -11.50
CA LYS A 82 17.94 -7.65 -12.36
C LYS A 82 18.95 -8.61 -11.70
N HIS A 83 18.94 -8.73 -10.37
CA HIS A 83 19.71 -9.75 -9.63
C HIS A 83 18.89 -11.03 -9.38
N GLY A 84 17.75 -11.20 -10.06
CA GLY A 84 16.90 -12.38 -9.92
C GLY A 84 16.11 -12.45 -8.63
N LYS A 85 15.99 -11.32 -7.88
CA LYS A 85 15.22 -11.28 -6.63
C LYS A 85 13.78 -10.91 -6.93
N HIS A 86 12.82 -11.65 -6.35
CA HIS A 86 11.44 -11.22 -6.27
C HIS A 86 11.34 -9.98 -5.37
N VAL A 87 10.37 -9.11 -5.63
CA VAL A 87 10.24 -7.83 -4.92
C VAL A 87 8.85 -7.67 -4.32
N VAL A 88 8.81 -7.33 -3.04
CA VAL A 88 7.66 -6.73 -2.36
C VAL A 88 8.04 -5.28 -2.07
N CYS A 89 7.28 -4.33 -2.59
CA CYS A 89 7.57 -2.91 -2.43
C CYS A 89 6.47 -2.24 -1.60
N GLU A 90 6.86 -1.36 -0.68
CA GLU A 90 5.90 -0.50 0.02
C GLU A 90 5.14 0.40 -0.95
N LYS A 91 3.97 0.83 -0.50
CA LYS A 91 3.13 1.78 -1.23
C LYS A 91 3.58 3.25 -0.93
N PRO A 92 3.40 4.17 -1.87
CA PRO A 92 3.15 3.97 -3.29
C PRO A 92 4.33 3.27 -3.95
N ILE A 93 4.07 2.37 -4.88
CA ILE A 93 5.14 1.59 -5.55
C ILE A 93 6.14 2.49 -6.25
N THR A 94 5.68 3.61 -6.80
CA THR A 94 6.47 4.67 -7.45
C THR A 94 5.66 5.96 -7.55
N LEU A 95 6.33 7.07 -7.84
CA LEU A 95 5.72 8.38 -8.08
C LEU A 95 5.52 8.70 -9.58
N SER A 96 5.80 7.75 -10.47
CA SER A 96 5.77 7.92 -11.92
C SER A 96 5.22 6.69 -12.62
N THR A 97 4.26 6.88 -13.52
CA THR A 97 3.72 5.79 -14.37
C THR A 97 4.78 5.25 -15.32
N ILE A 98 5.69 6.10 -15.83
CA ILE A 98 6.80 5.66 -16.69
C ILE A 98 7.71 4.70 -15.94
N LEU A 99 8.06 5.02 -14.68
CA LEU A 99 8.87 4.12 -13.85
C LEU A 99 8.12 2.85 -13.47
N LEU A 100 6.79 2.92 -13.30
CA LEU A 100 5.97 1.73 -13.08
C LEU A 100 6.03 0.78 -14.28
N ASP A 101 5.88 1.32 -15.49
CA ASP A 101 5.97 0.53 -16.73
C ASP A 101 7.36 -0.12 -16.84
N GLU A 102 8.45 0.61 -16.52
CA GLU A 102 9.80 0.03 -16.48
C GLU A 102 9.93 -1.09 -15.43
N MET A 103 9.36 -0.92 -14.24
CA MET A 103 9.37 -1.95 -13.21
C MET A 103 8.65 -3.22 -13.67
N ILE A 104 7.49 -3.08 -14.33
CA ILE A 104 6.71 -4.19 -14.88
C ILE A 104 7.53 -4.90 -15.98
N ASP A 105 8.05 -4.15 -16.91
CA ASP A 105 8.90 -4.64 -18.00
C ASP A 105 10.08 -5.46 -17.49
N VAL A 106 10.78 -4.96 -16.45
CA VAL A 106 11.92 -5.69 -15.85
C VAL A 106 11.45 -6.94 -15.15
N SER A 107 10.34 -6.89 -14.40
CA SER A 107 9.75 -8.05 -13.75
C SER A 107 9.46 -9.17 -14.76
N GLU A 108 8.84 -8.85 -15.90
CA GLU A 108 8.57 -9.81 -16.97
C GLU A 108 9.84 -10.36 -17.61
N LYS A 109 10.81 -9.49 -17.98
CA LYS A 109 12.08 -9.88 -18.61
C LYS A 109 12.96 -10.76 -17.73
N THR A 110 12.91 -10.56 -16.42
CA THR A 110 13.71 -11.34 -15.45
C THR A 110 12.94 -12.52 -14.87
N SER A 111 11.66 -12.69 -15.21
CA SER A 111 10.76 -13.68 -14.63
C SER A 111 10.74 -13.61 -13.10
N THR A 112 10.74 -12.40 -12.55
CA THR A 112 10.66 -12.14 -11.10
C THR A 112 9.30 -11.59 -10.75
N LEU A 113 8.78 -11.89 -9.54
CA LEU A 113 7.55 -11.32 -9.05
C LEU A 113 7.79 -9.88 -8.57
N LEU A 114 6.95 -8.95 -8.99
CA LEU A 114 6.81 -7.62 -8.44
C LEU A 114 5.46 -7.49 -7.74
N SER A 115 5.46 -7.23 -6.45
CA SER A 115 4.24 -7.06 -5.64
C SER A 115 4.27 -5.75 -4.86
N VAL A 116 3.11 -5.10 -4.74
CA VAL A 116 2.94 -3.86 -3.97
C VAL A 116 2.26 -4.16 -2.66
N HIS A 117 2.78 -3.63 -1.55
CA HIS A 117 2.21 -3.83 -0.22
C HIS A 117 0.90 -3.02 -0.02
N GLN A 118 -0.16 -3.38 -0.75
CA GLN A 118 -1.51 -2.82 -0.58
C GLN A 118 -2.25 -3.55 0.56
N ASN A 119 -1.69 -3.46 1.76
CA ASN A 119 -2.16 -4.17 2.95
C ASN A 119 -3.61 -3.87 3.34
N ARG A 120 -4.12 -2.69 3.00
CA ARG A 120 -5.50 -2.29 3.34
C ARG A 120 -6.58 -2.99 2.51
N ARG A 121 -6.19 -3.86 1.57
CA ARG A 121 -7.11 -4.83 0.94
C ARG A 121 -7.69 -5.83 1.93
N TRP A 122 -7.07 -5.99 3.09
CA TRP A 122 -7.48 -6.89 4.16
C TRP A 122 -8.06 -6.16 5.38
N ASP A 123 -8.30 -4.84 5.28
CA ASP A 123 -9.02 -4.10 6.34
C ASP A 123 -10.42 -4.70 6.52
N ASN A 124 -10.82 -4.98 7.75
CA ASN A 124 -12.10 -5.63 8.05
C ASN A 124 -13.30 -4.81 7.56
N ASP A 125 -13.22 -3.49 7.62
CA ASP A 125 -14.23 -2.58 7.10
C ASP A 125 -14.37 -2.69 5.59
N PHE A 126 -13.25 -2.73 4.86
CA PHE A 126 -13.25 -2.93 3.41
C PHE A 126 -13.77 -4.32 3.01
N LEU A 127 -13.31 -5.37 3.68
CA LEU A 127 -13.79 -6.74 3.41
C LEU A 127 -15.29 -6.87 3.69
N THR A 128 -15.80 -6.19 4.72
CA THR A 128 -17.24 -6.15 5.03
C THR A 128 -18.00 -5.40 3.93
N ALA A 129 -17.55 -4.21 3.54
CA ALA A 129 -18.15 -3.43 2.46
C ALA A 129 -18.17 -4.22 1.15
N LYS A 130 -17.05 -4.85 0.79
CA LYS A 130 -16.91 -5.67 -0.42
C LYS A 130 -17.88 -6.85 -0.39
N ARG A 131 -17.98 -7.59 0.72
CA ARG A 131 -18.91 -8.72 0.86
C ARG A 131 -20.36 -8.30 0.68
N ILE A 132 -20.80 -7.22 1.32
CA ILE A 132 -22.17 -6.69 1.20
C ILE A 132 -22.50 -6.38 -0.26
N ILE A 133 -21.56 -5.78 -1.00
CA ILE A 133 -21.73 -5.45 -2.42
C ILE A 133 -21.76 -6.73 -3.27
N GLU A 134 -20.84 -7.66 -3.06
CA GLU A 134 -20.74 -8.92 -3.81
C GLU A 134 -21.94 -9.85 -3.56
N GLN A 135 -22.54 -9.82 -2.37
CA GLN A 135 -23.75 -10.56 -2.03
C GLN A 135 -25.04 -9.88 -2.53
N ASN A 136 -24.92 -8.72 -3.18
CA ASN A 136 -26.04 -7.94 -3.72
C ASN A 136 -27.09 -7.57 -2.64
N GLU A 137 -26.66 -7.38 -1.38
CA GLU A 137 -27.56 -7.09 -0.26
C GLU A 137 -28.27 -5.73 -0.39
N LEU A 138 -27.73 -4.82 -1.19
CA LEU A 138 -28.24 -3.47 -1.39
C LEU A 138 -28.81 -3.25 -2.82
N GLY A 139 -28.81 -4.29 -3.68
CA GLY A 139 -29.15 -4.19 -5.08
C GLY A 139 -28.10 -3.43 -5.87
N VAL A 140 -28.53 -2.62 -6.86
CA VAL A 140 -27.62 -1.82 -7.67
C VAL A 140 -27.05 -0.68 -6.84
N ILE A 141 -25.72 -0.69 -6.64
CA ILE A 141 -25.02 0.39 -5.96
C ILE A 141 -24.90 1.57 -6.92
N PHE A 142 -25.48 2.71 -6.55
CA PHE A 142 -25.40 3.94 -7.35
C PHE A 142 -24.46 4.99 -6.74
N LYS A 143 -24.15 4.91 -5.43
CA LYS A 143 -23.21 5.81 -4.76
C LYS A 143 -22.43 5.10 -3.67
N LEU A 144 -21.13 5.42 -3.57
CA LEU A 144 -20.22 4.91 -2.54
C LEU A 144 -19.37 6.06 -2.01
N GLU A 145 -19.18 6.12 -0.72
CA GLU A 145 -18.30 7.11 -0.06
C GLU A 145 -17.30 6.38 0.82
N SER A 146 -16.01 6.69 0.64
CA SER A 146 -14.87 6.13 1.38
C SER A 146 -14.06 7.27 1.99
N ARG A 147 -13.95 7.32 3.32
CA ARG A 147 -13.34 8.45 4.05
C ARG A 147 -12.26 8.00 5.00
N VAL A 148 -11.22 8.82 5.11
CA VAL A 148 -10.23 8.72 6.19
C VAL A 148 -10.07 10.11 6.79
N HIS A 149 -10.60 10.27 7.98
CA HIS A 149 -10.61 11.54 8.69
C HIS A 149 -9.80 11.46 9.99
N GLY A 150 -9.07 12.52 10.28
CA GLY A 150 -8.26 12.67 11.48
C GLY A 150 -8.04 14.15 11.82
N SER A 151 -7.53 14.41 13.02
CA SER A 151 -7.41 15.78 13.56
C SER A 151 -5.96 16.19 13.87
N ARG A 152 -4.95 15.40 13.44
CA ARG A 152 -3.57 15.62 13.86
C ARG A 152 -2.67 16.22 12.78
N GLY A 153 -3.22 16.54 11.60
CA GLY A 153 -2.43 16.96 10.45
C GLY A 153 -1.50 15.86 9.95
N ILE A 154 -0.54 16.23 9.10
CA ILE A 154 0.51 15.35 8.61
C ILE A 154 1.72 15.42 9.55
N SER A 155 2.31 14.27 9.89
CA SER A 155 3.53 14.18 10.70
C SER A 155 4.70 14.92 10.04
N ASN A 156 5.54 15.56 10.87
CA ASN A 156 6.71 16.31 10.39
C ASN A 156 7.88 15.37 10.01
N THR A 157 7.69 14.59 8.97
CA THR A 157 8.63 13.60 8.42
C THR A 157 8.79 13.84 6.91
N TRP A 158 9.27 12.83 6.16
CA TRP A 158 9.27 12.83 4.70
C TRP A 158 7.87 13.10 4.11
N ARG A 159 6.80 12.80 4.87
CA ARG A 159 5.41 13.05 4.46
C ARG A 159 5.08 14.52 4.16
N ARG A 160 5.91 15.47 4.64
CA ARG A 160 5.82 16.89 4.29
C ARG A 160 6.75 17.32 3.13
N LYS A 161 7.45 16.38 2.51
CA LYS A 161 8.40 16.66 1.42
C LYS A 161 7.82 16.20 0.09
N LYS A 162 7.50 17.15 -0.79
CA LYS A 162 6.90 16.88 -2.10
C LYS A 162 7.78 15.97 -2.96
N GLU A 163 9.09 16.19 -2.95
CA GLU A 163 10.08 15.42 -3.68
C GLU A 163 10.20 13.95 -3.21
N LYS A 164 9.71 13.67 -2.01
CA LYS A 164 9.65 12.31 -1.44
C LYS A 164 8.28 11.63 -1.62
N GLY A 165 7.38 12.24 -2.39
CA GLY A 165 6.01 11.77 -2.50
C GLY A 165 5.22 11.98 -1.21
N GLY A 166 5.46 13.10 -0.52
CA GLY A 166 4.63 13.50 0.62
C GLY A 166 3.23 13.91 0.18
N GLY A 167 2.37 14.16 1.17
CA GLY A 167 0.97 14.48 0.98
C GLY A 167 0.04 13.28 1.19
N VAL A 168 -1.24 13.56 1.47
CA VAL A 168 -2.21 12.53 1.82
C VAL A 168 -2.73 11.76 0.60
N ILE A 169 -2.57 12.27 -0.61
CA ILE A 169 -2.91 11.56 -1.85
C ILE A 169 -2.01 10.31 -1.98
N TYR A 170 -0.70 10.44 -1.79
CA TYR A 170 0.23 9.32 -1.84
C TYR A 170 0.25 8.48 -0.56
N ASP A 171 -0.11 9.06 0.60
CA ASP A 171 -0.11 8.29 1.86
C ASP A 171 -1.42 7.50 2.04
N TRP A 172 -2.58 8.14 1.90
CA TRP A 172 -3.90 7.53 2.09
C TRP A 172 -4.65 7.27 0.78
N GLY A 173 -4.58 8.21 -0.17
CA GLY A 173 -5.34 8.13 -1.41
C GLY A 173 -5.07 6.84 -2.18
N VAL A 174 -3.81 6.41 -2.27
CA VAL A 174 -3.43 5.16 -2.95
C VAL A 174 -4.17 3.93 -2.41
N HIS A 175 -4.46 3.89 -1.10
CA HIS A 175 -5.23 2.80 -0.51
C HIS A 175 -6.71 2.87 -0.87
N LEU A 176 -7.30 4.07 -0.81
CA LEU A 176 -8.72 4.27 -1.07
C LEU A 176 -9.06 4.05 -2.54
N PHE A 177 -8.20 4.54 -3.43
CA PHE A 177 -8.33 4.27 -4.87
C PHE A 177 -8.18 2.78 -5.17
N ASP A 178 -7.21 2.10 -4.59
CA ASP A 178 -7.03 0.66 -4.76
C ASP A 178 -8.26 -0.12 -4.30
N GLN A 179 -8.79 0.16 -3.11
CA GLN A 179 -9.99 -0.46 -2.58
C GLN A 179 -11.20 -0.23 -3.49
N LEU A 180 -11.37 1.01 -3.99
CA LEU A 180 -12.45 1.35 -4.93
C LEU A 180 -12.34 0.56 -6.23
N LEU A 181 -11.14 0.47 -6.81
CA LEU A 181 -10.89 -0.28 -8.03
C LEU A 181 -11.07 -1.81 -7.83
N GLN A 182 -10.84 -2.34 -6.62
CA GLN A 182 -11.17 -3.72 -6.30
C GLN A 182 -12.68 -3.98 -6.30
N ILE A 183 -13.50 -3.02 -5.82
CA ILE A 183 -14.97 -3.09 -5.88
C ILE A 183 -15.47 -2.99 -7.31
N LYS A 184 -14.88 -2.12 -8.13
CA LYS A 184 -15.29 -1.82 -9.51
C LYS A 184 -14.40 -2.49 -10.57
N LYS A 185 -13.88 -3.67 -10.26
CA LYS A 185 -12.97 -4.39 -11.16
C LYS A 185 -13.60 -4.60 -12.54
N GLY A 186 -12.88 -4.14 -13.59
CA GLY A 186 -13.31 -4.28 -14.98
C GLY A 186 -14.31 -3.23 -15.48
N ILE A 187 -14.70 -2.27 -14.64
CA ILE A 187 -15.56 -1.14 -15.06
C ILE A 187 -14.67 0.09 -15.28
N GLY A 188 -14.84 0.73 -16.43
CA GLY A 188 -14.08 1.93 -16.80
C GLY A 188 -14.46 3.16 -15.96
N ILE A 189 -13.55 4.12 -15.89
CA ILE A 189 -13.78 5.42 -15.26
C ILE A 189 -14.16 6.42 -16.33
N LYS A 190 -15.37 6.97 -16.23
CA LYS A 190 -15.90 7.98 -17.14
C LYS A 190 -15.34 9.38 -16.87
N SER A 191 -15.23 9.77 -15.59
CA SER A 191 -14.69 11.07 -15.21
C SER A 191 -14.20 11.08 -13.77
N VAL A 192 -13.24 11.98 -13.50
CA VAL A 192 -12.73 12.27 -12.16
C VAL A 192 -12.72 13.77 -11.96
N TYR A 193 -13.23 14.22 -10.81
CA TYR A 193 -13.08 15.58 -10.32
C TYR A 193 -12.43 15.51 -8.94
N ALA A 194 -11.39 16.31 -8.70
CA ALA A 194 -10.72 16.32 -7.41
C ALA A 194 -10.31 17.74 -7.00
N VAL A 195 -10.34 17.96 -5.70
CA VAL A 195 -9.86 19.18 -5.05
C VAL A 195 -8.96 18.77 -3.89
N SER A 196 -7.84 19.44 -3.73
CA SER A 196 -6.95 19.26 -2.58
C SER A 196 -6.72 20.58 -1.85
N HIS A 197 -6.41 20.50 -0.56
CA HIS A 197 -6.16 21.63 0.29
C HIS A 197 -4.87 21.46 1.09
N ASN A 198 -4.29 22.57 1.48
CA ASN A 198 -3.13 22.70 2.34
C ASN A 198 -3.56 23.42 3.61
N VAL A 199 -4.06 22.72 4.61
CA VAL A 199 -4.67 23.30 5.83
C VAL A 199 -3.61 23.48 6.92
N THR A 200 -2.83 22.43 7.20
CA THR A 200 -1.85 22.40 8.28
C THR A 200 -0.41 22.49 7.81
N THR A 201 -0.17 22.37 6.49
CA THR A 201 1.15 22.47 5.86
C THR A 201 1.05 23.19 4.52
N SER A 202 2.08 23.97 4.17
CA SER A 202 2.15 24.70 2.88
C SER A 202 2.89 23.93 1.78
N SER A 203 3.54 22.82 2.11
CA SER A 203 4.45 22.12 1.18
C SER A 203 3.78 21.01 0.38
N VAL A 204 2.77 20.37 0.95
CA VAL A 204 2.02 19.26 0.36
C VAL A 204 0.56 19.36 0.76
N GLU A 205 -0.32 18.70 0.05
CA GLU A 205 -1.73 18.60 0.43
C GLU A 205 -1.89 17.71 1.66
N ASP A 206 -2.75 18.14 2.58
CA ASP A 206 -3.10 17.42 3.80
C ASP A 206 -4.61 17.12 3.90
N SER A 207 -5.33 17.46 2.83
CA SER A 207 -6.74 17.15 2.63
C SER A 207 -7.01 17.02 1.14
N PHE A 208 -7.87 16.08 0.74
CA PHE A 208 -8.43 16.06 -0.61
C PHE A 208 -9.77 15.33 -0.67
N THR A 209 -10.59 15.76 -1.61
CA THR A 209 -11.80 15.04 -2.03
C THR A 209 -11.70 14.71 -3.51
N ALA A 210 -12.01 13.47 -3.89
CA ALA A 210 -12.13 13.04 -5.27
C ALA A 210 -13.51 12.43 -5.52
N ILE A 211 -14.17 12.86 -6.60
CA ILE A 211 -15.43 12.29 -7.09
C ILE A 211 -15.12 11.56 -8.38
N ILE A 212 -15.45 10.27 -8.43
CA ILE A 212 -15.21 9.39 -9.57
C ILE A 212 -16.58 8.93 -10.10
N ILE A 213 -16.82 9.08 -11.40
CA ILE A 213 -17.97 8.50 -12.06
C ILE A 213 -17.49 7.34 -12.93
N PHE A 214 -18.09 6.17 -12.71
CA PHE A 214 -17.82 4.97 -13.50
C PHE A 214 -18.72 4.90 -14.75
N ASP A 215 -18.34 4.07 -15.72
CA ASP A 215 -19.10 3.91 -16.98
C ASP A 215 -20.51 3.34 -16.77
N ASP A 216 -20.71 2.57 -15.69
CA ASP A 216 -22.04 2.08 -15.28
C ASP A 216 -22.89 3.12 -14.53
N GLY A 217 -22.39 4.34 -14.38
CA GLY A 217 -23.09 5.46 -13.72
C GLY A 217 -22.90 5.52 -12.20
N MET A 218 -22.22 4.57 -11.56
CA MET A 218 -21.94 4.65 -10.12
C MET A 218 -21.04 5.84 -9.81
N GLN A 219 -21.42 6.62 -8.81
CA GLN A 219 -20.58 7.68 -8.22
C GLN A 219 -19.81 7.14 -7.02
N ALA A 220 -18.51 7.36 -7.00
CA ALA A 220 -17.70 7.17 -5.79
C ALA A 220 -17.14 8.50 -5.30
N THR A 221 -17.08 8.68 -3.98
CA THR A 221 -16.38 9.80 -3.34
C THR A 221 -15.30 9.23 -2.43
N ILE A 222 -14.06 9.68 -2.66
CA ILE A 222 -12.93 9.45 -1.77
C ILE A 222 -12.62 10.77 -1.08
N ASP A 223 -12.48 10.73 0.25
CA ASP A 223 -12.33 11.92 1.07
C ASP A 223 -11.32 11.67 2.19
N VAL A 224 -10.26 12.48 2.22
CA VAL A 224 -9.20 12.39 3.22
C VAL A 224 -9.03 13.74 3.88
N GLU A 225 -9.23 13.78 5.20
CA GLU A 225 -9.12 14.99 6.02
C GLU A 225 -8.19 14.76 7.20
N THR A 226 -7.23 15.65 7.40
CA THR A 226 -6.33 15.60 8.56
C THR A 226 -6.66 16.65 9.63
N SER A 227 -7.71 17.44 9.43
CA SER A 227 -8.18 18.51 10.33
C SER A 227 -9.66 18.36 10.73
N ASP A 228 -10.24 17.17 10.60
CA ASP A 228 -11.59 16.86 11.06
C ASP A 228 -11.59 16.40 12.52
N PHE A 229 -12.27 17.15 13.39
CA PHE A 229 -12.36 16.89 14.83
C PHE A 229 -13.65 16.13 15.24
N ILE A 230 -14.59 15.96 14.32
CA ILE A 230 -15.86 15.27 14.57
C ILE A 230 -15.80 13.83 14.04
N GLY A 231 -15.12 13.64 12.92
CA GLY A 231 -15.02 12.37 12.22
C GLY A 231 -16.27 12.02 11.42
N SER A 232 -16.12 11.04 10.55
CA SER A 232 -17.19 10.53 9.68
C SER A 232 -17.10 9.01 9.54
N SER A 233 -18.20 8.39 9.07
CA SER A 233 -18.18 6.97 8.75
C SER A 233 -17.12 6.68 7.70
N ARG A 234 -16.33 5.62 7.92
CA ARG A 234 -15.29 5.17 6.98
C ARG A 234 -15.88 4.81 5.61
N TRP A 235 -17.02 4.11 5.61
CA TRP A 235 -17.76 3.74 4.41
C TRP A 235 -19.22 4.13 4.53
N ARG A 236 -19.79 4.62 3.41
CA ARG A 236 -21.24 4.74 3.20
C ARG A 236 -21.57 4.20 1.83
N ILE A 237 -22.49 3.26 1.77
CA ILE A 237 -22.85 2.54 0.55
C ILE A 237 -24.35 2.71 0.33
N PHE A 238 -24.74 3.13 -0.87
CA PHE A 238 -26.12 3.43 -1.25
C PHE A 238 -26.53 2.52 -2.39
N GLY A 239 -27.54 1.70 -2.17
CA GLY A 239 -28.15 0.81 -3.15
C GLY A 239 -29.61 1.14 -3.41
N ASN A 240 -30.26 0.44 -4.33
CA ASN A 240 -31.63 0.70 -4.75
C ASN A 240 -32.64 -0.37 -4.28
N MET A 241 -32.24 -1.31 -3.42
CA MET A 241 -33.12 -2.44 -3.12
C MET A 241 -34.32 -2.08 -2.24
N LEU A 242 -34.19 -1.12 -1.30
CA LEU A 242 -35.27 -0.63 -0.41
C LEU A 242 -35.00 0.81 0.04
N PRO A 243 -36.04 1.56 0.51
CA PRO A 243 -35.88 2.97 0.93
C PRO A 243 -34.90 3.24 2.08
N GLU A 244 -34.47 2.22 2.82
CA GLU A 244 -33.59 2.35 4.00
C GLU A 244 -32.19 1.73 3.79
N THR A 245 -31.76 1.49 2.55
CA THR A 245 -30.53 0.76 2.25
C THR A 245 -29.30 1.64 2.15
N THR A 246 -28.97 2.33 3.24
CA THR A 246 -27.65 2.96 3.43
C THR A 246 -26.92 2.22 4.54
N ILE A 247 -25.76 1.65 4.23
CA ILE A 247 -24.89 1.04 5.24
C ILE A 247 -23.75 2.00 5.58
N SER A 248 -23.53 2.19 6.88
CA SER A 248 -22.41 2.94 7.45
C SER A 248 -21.49 2.03 8.24
N ILE A 249 -20.20 2.02 7.92
CA ILE A 249 -19.19 1.19 8.59
C ILE A 249 -18.12 2.10 9.20
N HIS A 250 -17.79 1.89 10.48
CA HIS A 250 -16.94 2.79 11.28
C HIS A 250 -15.59 2.20 11.69
N LEU A 251 -15.28 0.95 11.37
CA LEU A 251 -14.11 0.26 11.93
C LEU A 251 -12.88 0.29 11.02
N MET A 252 -11.72 0.43 11.65
CA MET A 252 -10.41 0.17 11.05
C MET A 252 -9.56 -0.68 12.01
N SER A 253 -8.92 -1.74 11.49
CA SER A 253 -7.89 -2.50 12.20
C SER A 253 -6.80 -2.90 11.20
N SER A 254 -5.53 -2.62 11.50
CA SER A 254 -4.44 -2.70 10.52
C SER A 254 -3.43 -3.83 10.73
N PHE A 255 -3.35 -4.45 11.91
CA PHE A 255 -2.24 -5.37 12.22
C PHE A 255 -2.33 -6.71 11.47
N LEU A 256 -3.52 -7.29 11.36
CA LEU A 256 -3.72 -8.59 10.68
C LEU A 256 -3.46 -8.53 9.16
N ASN A 257 -3.56 -7.36 8.59
CA ASN A 257 -3.53 -7.10 7.15
C ASN A 257 -2.18 -7.40 6.51
N THR A 258 -1.09 -7.07 7.19
CA THR A 258 0.26 -7.34 6.68
C THR A 258 0.59 -8.84 6.72
N ILE A 259 0.14 -9.56 7.74
CA ILE A 259 0.29 -11.01 7.83
C ILE A 259 -0.40 -11.68 6.64
N LEU A 260 -1.64 -11.30 6.36
CA LEU A 260 -2.43 -11.85 5.25
C LEU A 260 -1.79 -11.55 3.90
N PHE A 261 -1.33 -10.30 3.70
CA PHE A 261 -0.62 -9.90 2.50
C PHE A 261 0.65 -10.73 2.26
N LEU A 262 1.51 -10.84 3.27
CA LEU A 262 2.77 -11.57 3.14
C LEU A 262 2.54 -13.07 2.93
N LYS A 263 1.52 -13.67 3.59
CA LYS A 263 1.14 -15.07 3.36
C LYS A 263 0.66 -15.31 1.93
N GLU A 264 -0.15 -14.42 1.37
CA GLU A 264 -0.61 -14.52 -0.02
C GLU A 264 0.55 -14.38 -0.99
N THR A 265 1.43 -13.40 -0.78
CA THR A 265 2.62 -13.20 -1.61
C THR A 265 3.55 -14.41 -1.56
N ALA A 266 3.81 -14.96 -0.37
CA ALA A 266 4.60 -16.16 -0.20
C ALA A 266 3.99 -17.39 -0.90
N SER A 267 2.65 -17.52 -0.89
CA SER A 267 1.95 -18.59 -1.60
C SER A 267 2.12 -18.47 -3.11
N LYS A 268 2.02 -17.28 -3.68
CA LYS A 268 2.24 -17.02 -5.12
C LYS A 268 3.67 -17.40 -5.54
N LEU A 269 4.66 -16.99 -4.74
CA LEU A 269 6.08 -17.34 -5.01
C LEU A 269 6.33 -18.85 -5.01
N LYS A 270 5.72 -19.60 -4.06
CA LYS A 270 5.83 -21.06 -4.01
C LYS A 270 5.22 -21.72 -5.26
N THR A 271 4.12 -21.16 -5.78
CA THR A 271 3.41 -21.72 -6.95
C THR A 271 4.18 -21.46 -8.24
N GLU A 272 4.86 -20.31 -8.37
CA GLU A 272 5.66 -19.98 -9.55
C GLU A 272 6.99 -20.74 -9.59
N SER A 273 7.61 -21.01 -8.44
CA SER A 273 8.84 -21.80 -8.34
C SER A 273 8.64 -23.31 -8.64
N SER A 274 7.39 -23.76 -8.69
CA SER A 274 7.02 -25.16 -9.02
C SER A 274 6.58 -25.37 -10.47
N ARG A 275 6.65 -24.33 -11.29
CA ARG A 275 6.45 -24.35 -12.74
C ARG A 275 7.76 -24.17 -13.48
#